data_63afd3bc510e46a7c2a8da10df95493b
#
_entry.id   63afd3bc510e46a7c2a8da10df95493b
#
_cell.length_a   1.000
_cell.length_b   1.000
_cell.length_c   1.000
_cell.angle_alpha   90.00
_cell.angle_beta   90.00
_cell.angle_gamma   90.00
#
_symmetry.space_group_name_H-M   'P 1'
#
loop_
_entity.id
_entity.type
_entity.pdbx_description
1 polymer ?
#
loop_
_entity_poly.entity_id
_entity_poly.type
_entity_poly.pdbx_seq_one_letter_code
_entity_poly.pdbx_strand_id
1 'polypeptide(L)'
;MKILHTSDWHIGHQFHNRRRDGEFAAFFDWLLETVTDRRIDVLIVAGDVFDTSAPSNAAVRLYYDFLRRLQETPCKVAVVTGGNHDSPSFLNAPRELLKAAFPIHIFGAAAEPEEEVVVIRDRSGEPALIVGAVPYLRDGDLVTLAFGEESAAREKKLVAGLQTHYRRVAAKAEELRAGRAVPVVLTGHFFLTGGRFVPNDGMREYIGGVGAFDVSLLPDTPDYYALGHLHQPQKVGTEHIRYSGSPLKMCFSDIAPRMVCEVAFDGRTPAVTQIPVPQFADIRRLRGSWESLEPELERIAESDREILCEVIADDLAGAGLVNRMDALFQGRMKNYPLIVRSSLPAVRRSESFTPERVAEMKESEVFELLLKRREVPEEDAAELRELYRQTVLAVKEAEET
;
A
#
# COMPACT_ATOMS: atom_id res chain seq x y z
N MET A 1 -6.58 -6.87 28.34
CA MET A 1 -6.63 -5.86 27.24
C MET A 1 -6.35 -6.56 25.92
N LYS A 2 -7.22 -6.37 24.94
CA LYS A 2 -7.06 -6.91 23.60
C LYS A 2 -7.03 -5.78 22.57
N ILE A 3 -6.03 -5.76 21.70
CA ILE A 3 -5.99 -4.85 20.57
C ILE A 3 -6.12 -5.61 19.26
N LEU A 4 -6.67 -4.96 18.24
CA LEU A 4 -6.62 -5.42 16.86
C LEU A 4 -5.72 -4.46 16.07
N HIS A 5 -4.63 -4.98 15.53
CA HIS A 5 -3.69 -4.24 14.70
C HIS A 5 -3.93 -4.56 13.23
N THR A 6 -4.17 -3.53 12.45
CA THR A 6 -4.29 -3.54 10.99
C THR A 6 -3.54 -2.33 10.42
N SER A 7 -3.21 -2.34 9.12
CA SER A 7 -2.52 -1.25 8.42
C SER A 7 -2.81 -1.31 6.92
N ASP A 8 -2.29 -0.36 6.18
CA ASP A 8 -2.22 -0.38 4.72
C ASP A 8 -3.58 -0.69 4.07
N TRP A 9 -4.62 0.01 4.50
CA TRP A 9 -5.98 -0.17 3.99
C TRP A 9 -6.09 0.27 2.54
N HIS A 10 -5.39 1.37 2.17
CA HIS A 10 -5.41 1.95 0.83
C HIS A 10 -6.82 2.13 0.29
N ILE A 11 -7.72 2.71 1.09
CA ILE A 11 -9.11 2.94 0.69
C ILE A 11 -9.13 3.80 -0.58
N GLY A 12 -9.81 3.29 -1.61
CA GLY A 12 -9.84 3.93 -2.93
C GLY A 12 -8.84 3.38 -3.93
N HIS A 13 -7.98 2.43 -3.51
CA HIS A 13 -7.09 1.70 -4.42
C HIS A 13 -7.89 1.06 -5.56
N GLN A 14 -7.37 1.22 -6.78
CA GLN A 14 -7.94 0.61 -7.98
C GLN A 14 -7.08 -0.57 -8.42
N PHE A 15 -7.68 -1.74 -8.54
CA PHE A 15 -7.01 -2.92 -9.04
C PHE A 15 -7.01 -2.90 -10.58
N HIS A 16 -5.91 -2.49 -11.21
CA HIS A 16 -5.81 -2.30 -12.66
C HIS A 16 -6.97 -1.48 -13.25
N ASN A 17 -7.20 -0.28 -12.71
CA ASN A 17 -8.29 0.65 -13.06
C ASN A 17 -9.71 0.14 -12.72
N ARG A 18 -9.85 -0.99 -12.00
CA ARG A 18 -11.14 -1.44 -11.46
C ARG A 18 -11.35 -0.90 -10.06
N ARG A 19 -12.47 -0.24 -9.85
CA ARG A 19 -12.88 0.26 -8.53
C ARG A 19 -13.23 -0.91 -7.62
N ARG A 20 -12.91 -0.76 -6.34
CA ARG A 20 -13.04 -1.81 -5.31
C ARG A 20 -13.93 -1.38 -4.14
N ASP A 21 -14.79 -0.39 -4.32
CA ASP A 21 -15.61 0.19 -3.23
C ASP A 21 -16.43 -0.89 -2.50
N GLY A 22 -17.00 -1.86 -3.24
CA GLY A 22 -17.74 -2.99 -2.66
C GLY A 22 -16.88 -3.95 -1.85
N GLU A 23 -15.62 -4.14 -2.28
CA GLU A 23 -14.67 -4.99 -1.57
C GLU A 23 -14.22 -4.33 -0.25
N PHE A 24 -13.96 -3.01 -0.26
CA PHE A 24 -13.69 -2.25 0.96
C PHE A 24 -14.87 -2.26 1.93
N ALA A 25 -16.09 -2.10 1.42
CA ALA A 25 -17.30 -2.17 2.26
C ALA A 25 -17.42 -3.55 2.94
N ALA A 26 -17.23 -4.64 2.19
CA ALA A 26 -17.28 -6.00 2.73
C ALA A 26 -16.15 -6.26 3.75
N PHE A 27 -14.94 -5.73 3.51
CA PHE A 27 -13.85 -5.77 4.48
C PHE A 27 -14.23 -5.05 5.79
N PHE A 28 -14.82 -3.87 5.72
CA PHE A 28 -15.22 -3.12 6.92
C PHE A 28 -16.37 -3.80 7.66
N ASP A 29 -17.32 -4.43 6.96
CA ASP A 29 -18.36 -5.25 7.58
C ASP A 29 -17.73 -6.40 8.38
N TRP A 30 -16.84 -7.17 7.75
CA TRP A 30 -16.11 -8.24 8.40
C TRP A 30 -15.26 -7.76 9.58
N LEU A 31 -14.60 -6.60 9.44
CA LEU A 31 -13.76 -6.03 10.51
C LEU A 31 -14.60 -5.66 11.74
N LEU A 32 -15.80 -5.07 11.54
CA LEU A 32 -16.74 -4.75 12.61
C LEU A 32 -17.29 -6.00 13.31
N GLU A 33 -17.59 -7.05 12.55
CA GLU A 33 -17.94 -8.37 13.09
C GLU A 33 -16.78 -8.94 13.91
N THR A 34 -15.57 -8.91 13.36
CA THR A 34 -14.36 -9.42 14.02
C THR A 34 -14.08 -8.71 15.34
N VAL A 35 -14.13 -7.38 15.39
CA VAL A 35 -13.90 -6.64 16.65
C VAL A 35 -14.98 -6.94 17.70
N THR A 36 -16.19 -7.23 17.27
CA THR A 36 -17.31 -7.60 18.14
C THR A 36 -17.15 -9.01 18.70
N ASP A 37 -16.96 -9.99 17.82
CA ASP A 37 -16.88 -11.42 18.18
C ASP A 37 -15.65 -11.71 19.05
N ARG A 38 -14.54 -11.07 18.74
CA ARG A 38 -13.28 -11.20 19.47
C ARG A 38 -13.22 -10.37 20.74
N ARG A 39 -14.21 -9.46 20.95
CA ARG A 39 -14.24 -8.52 22.08
C ARG A 39 -12.96 -7.69 22.16
N ILE A 40 -12.64 -7.06 21.04
CA ILE A 40 -11.49 -6.16 20.94
C ILE A 40 -11.77 -4.88 21.73
N ASP A 41 -10.81 -4.43 22.51
CA ASP A 41 -10.91 -3.21 23.30
C ASP A 41 -10.46 -1.98 22.48
N VAL A 42 -9.42 -2.13 21.66
CA VAL A 42 -8.79 -1.04 20.91
C VAL A 42 -8.45 -1.48 19.49
N LEU A 43 -8.80 -0.67 18.50
CA LEU A 43 -8.38 -0.84 17.12
C LEU A 43 -7.15 0.07 16.86
N ILE A 44 -6.08 -0.49 16.31
CA ILE A 44 -4.89 0.26 15.85
C ILE A 44 -4.80 0.13 14.33
N VAL A 45 -4.76 1.29 13.64
CA VAL A 45 -4.56 1.38 12.19
C VAL A 45 -3.22 2.06 11.95
N ALA A 46 -2.22 1.29 11.54
CA ALA A 46 -0.82 1.72 11.47
C ALA A 46 -0.44 2.24 10.06
N GLY A 47 -1.06 3.33 9.63
CA GLY A 47 -0.74 4.07 8.41
C GLY A 47 -1.40 3.55 7.14
N ASP A 48 -1.27 4.35 6.08
CA ASP A 48 -1.82 4.15 4.74
C ASP A 48 -3.32 3.82 4.75
N VAL A 49 -4.08 4.73 5.37
CA VAL A 49 -5.54 4.65 5.42
C VAL A 49 -6.12 4.81 4.02
N PHE A 50 -5.64 5.81 3.27
CA PHE A 50 -6.06 6.07 1.89
C PHE A 50 -4.94 5.75 0.90
N ASP A 51 -5.35 5.36 -0.31
CA ASP A 51 -4.41 5.05 -1.40
C ASP A 51 -3.67 6.27 -1.93
N THR A 52 -4.24 7.44 -1.80
CA THR A 52 -3.67 8.70 -2.28
C THR A 52 -3.92 9.85 -1.31
N SER A 53 -3.08 10.88 -1.36
CA SER A 53 -3.21 12.10 -0.55
C SER A 53 -4.48 12.92 -0.85
N ALA A 54 -5.17 12.65 -1.96
CA ALA A 54 -6.44 13.26 -2.35
C ALA A 54 -7.49 12.17 -2.58
N PRO A 55 -8.04 11.56 -1.52
CA PRO A 55 -8.98 10.45 -1.64
C PRO A 55 -10.30 10.89 -2.29
N SER A 56 -10.93 9.99 -3.03
CA SER A 56 -12.24 10.23 -3.62
C SER A 56 -13.32 10.37 -2.54
N ASN A 57 -14.41 11.08 -2.85
CA ASN A 57 -15.55 11.19 -1.93
C ASN A 57 -16.13 9.83 -1.53
N ALA A 58 -16.03 8.81 -2.37
CA ALA A 58 -16.48 7.45 -2.06
C ALA A 58 -15.57 6.82 -1.00
N ALA A 59 -14.24 6.93 -1.14
CA ALA A 59 -13.28 6.45 -0.18
C ALA A 59 -13.45 7.13 1.20
N VAL A 60 -13.62 8.44 1.19
CA VAL A 60 -13.87 9.26 2.40
C VAL A 60 -15.15 8.81 3.11
N ARG A 61 -16.21 8.56 2.36
CA ARG A 61 -17.51 8.08 2.91
C ARG A 61 -17.36 6.72 3.55
N LEU A 62 -16.67 5.77 2.92
CA LEU A 62 -16.40 4.44 3.46
C LEU A 62 -15.66 4.52 4.79
N TYR A 63 -14.63 5.35 4.88
CA TYR A 63 -13.85 5.55 6.09
C TYR A 63 -14.69 6.09 7.26
N TYR A 64 -15.43 7.17 7.04
CA TYR A 64 -16.23 7.76 8.11
C TYR A 64 -17.44 6.91 8.50
N ASP A 65 -18.07 6.20 7.55
CA ASP A 65 -19.12 5.24 7.88
C ASP A 65 -18.58 4.09 8.75
N PHE A 66 -17.39 3.58 8.44
CA PHE A 66 -16.72 2.60 9.28
C PHE A 66 -16.46 3.13 10.69
N LEU A 67 -15.87 4.33 10.84
CA LEU A 67 -15.60 4.92 12.16
C LEU A 67 -16.88 5.15 12.97
N ARG A 68 -17.96 5.60 12.33
CA ARG A 68 -19.29 5.75 12.95
C ARG A 68 -19.79 4.41 13.44
N ARG A 69 -19.79 3.38 12.61
CA ARG A 69 -20.28 2.03 12.95
C ARG A 69 -19.42 1.34 14.01
N LEU A 70 -18.12 1.62 14.06
CA LEU A 70 -17.24 1.13 15.13
C LEU A 70 -17.75 1.55 16.50
N GLN A 71 -18.37 2.72 16.64
CA GLN A 71 -18.95 3.20 17.90
C GLN A 71 -20.18 2.42 18.35
N GLU A 72 -20.79 1.65 17.48
CA GLU A 72 -21.90 0.75 17.77
C GLU A 72 -21.44 -0.62 18.30
N THR A 73 -20.13 -0.92 18.21
CA THR A 73 -19.48 -2.15 18.69
C THR A 73 -18.96 -2.01 20.11
N PRO A 74 -18.52 -3.11 20.76
CA PRO A 74 -17.77 -3.04 22.02
C PRO A 74 -16.44 -2.30 21.90
N CYS A 75 -15.77 -2.35 20.74
CA CYS A 75 -14.51 -1.68 20.43
C CYS A 75 -14.78 -0.22 20.05
N LYS A 76 -14.79 0.67 21.02
CA LYS A 76 -15.07 2.09 20.77
C LYS A 76 -13.81 2.93 20.55
N VAL A 77 -12.65 2.47 21.05
CA VAL A 77 -11.39 3.20 20.97
C VAL A 77 -10.68 2.83 19.68
N ALA A 78 -10.26 3.83 18.92
CA ALA A 78 -9.37 3.66 17.78
C ALA A 78 -8.18 4.60 17.84
N VAL A 79 -7.01 4.10 17.46
CA VAL A 79 -5.79 4.88 17.23
C VAL A 79 -5.42 4.71 15.75
N VAL A 80 -5.41 5.82 15.01
CA VAL A 80 -5.14 5.85 13.58
C VAL A 80 -3.92 6.71 13.33
N THR A 81 -2.90 6.17 12.70
CA THR A 81 -1.73 6.94 12.26
C THR A 81 -1.74 7.13 10.75
N GLY A 82 -1.11 8.19 10.27
CA GLY A 82 -0.93 8.41 8.82
C GLY A 82 0.25 7.62 8.29
N GLY A 83 0.14 7.12 7.06
CA GLY A 83 1.22 6.52 6.30
C GLY A 83 1.81 7.47 5.25
N ASN A 84 2.65 6.94 4.35
CA ASN A 84 3.29 7.76 3.31
C ASN A 84 2.34 8.15 2.15
N HIS A 85 1.26 7.41 1.95
CA HIS A 85 0.21 7.72 0.97
C HIS A 85 -0.78 8.76 1.47
N ASP A 86 -0.95 8.87 2.79
CA ASP A 86 -1.92 9.77 3.40
C ASP A 86 -1.52 11.24 3.33
N SER A 87 -2.52 12.10 3.23
CA SER A 87 -2.36 13.54 3.47
C SER A 87 -2.46 13.81 4.98
N PRO A 88 -1.40 14.33 5.62
CA PRO A 88 -1.45 14.68 7.04
C PRO A 88 -2.55 15.65 7.40
N SER A 89 -2.72 16.70 6.60
CA SER A 89 -3.75 17.72 6.81
C SER A 89 -5.15 17.15 6.64
N PHE A 90 -5.34 16.25 5.67
CA PHE A 90 -6.64 15.61 5.45
C PHE A 90 -7.03 14.69 6.62
N LEU A 91 -6.13 13.81 7.07
CA LEU A 91 -6.39 12.93 8.20
C LEU A 91 -6.60 13.69 9.50
N ASN A 92 -5.83 14.75 9.74
CA ASN A 92 -5.94 15.56 10.96
C ASN A 92 -7.13 16.51 10.97
N ALA A 93 -7.75 16.84 9.82
CA ALA A 93 -8.85 17.80 9.75
C ALA A 93 -10.01 17.49 10.73
N PRO A 94 -10.48 16.23 10.87
CA PRO A 94 -11.55 15.89 11.82
C PRO A 94 -11.06 15.53 13.24
N ARG A 95 -9.75 15.59 13.52
CA ARG A 95 -9.12 15.07 14.75
C ARG A 95 -9.81 15.55 16.03
N GLU A 96 -10.00 16.85 16.18
CA GLU A 96 -10.59 17.42 17.39
C GLU A 96 -12.07 17.07 17.52
N LEU A 97 -12.81 17.01 16.42
CA LEU A 97 -14.21 16.60 16.41
C LEU A 97 -14.34 15.12 16.82
N LEU A 98 -13.53 14.25 16.22
CA LEU A 98 -13.55 12.81 16.54
C LEU A 98 -13.11 12.53 17.96
N LYS A 99 -12.08 13.22 18.44
CA LYS A 99 -11.63 13.10 19.85
C LYS A 99 -12.69 13.56 20.84
N ALA A 100 -13.42 14.62 20.53
CA ALA A 100 -14.46 15.17 21.40
C ALA A 100 -15.75 14.34 21.40
N ALA A 101 -16.15 13.79 20.25
CA ALA A 101 -17.39 13.04 20.09
C ALA A 101 -17.21 11.54 20.36
N PHE A 102 -16.02 10.99 20.08
CA PHE A 102 -15.71 9.57 20.13
C PHE A 102 -14.28 9.38 20.63
N PRO A 103 -13.93 8.24 21.29
CA PRO A 103 -12.56 7.95 21.71
C PRO A 103 -11.69 7.50 20.52
N ILE A 104 -11.63 8.32 19.47
CA ILE A 104 -10.84 8.09 18.25
C ILE A 104 -9.69 9.09 18.24
N HIS A 105 -8.47 8.58 18.23
CA HIS A 105 -7.23 9.33 18.25
C HIS A 105 -6.57 9.26 16.86
N ILE A 106 -6.39 10.41 16.20
CA ILE A 106 -5.78 10.47 14.87
C ILE A 106 -4.44 11.21 14.96
N PHE A 107 -3.41 10.62 14.36
CA PHE A 107 -2.06 11.15 14.22
C PHE A 107 -1.65 11.08 12.74
N GLY A 108 -2.18 12.00 11.94
CA GLY A 108 -1.92 12.05 10.50
C GLY A 108 -0.57 12.66 10.12
N ALA A 109 0.08 13.36 11.05
CA ALA A 109 1.39 13.99 10.90
C ALA A 109 2.24 13.76 12.14
N ALA A 110 3.56 13.81 11.97
CA ALA A 110 4.49 13.89 13.09
C ALA A 110 4.18 15.10 13.98
N ALA A 111 4.33 14.90 15.27
CA ALA A 111 4.24 15.93 16.31
C ALA A 111 5.52 15.92 17.16
N GLU A 112 5.57 16.71 18.23
CA GLU A 112 6.60 16.46 19.23
C GLU A 112 6.42 15.05 19.80
N PRO A 113 7.47 14.22 19.88
CA PRO A 113 7.34 12.80 20.24
C PRO A 113 6.54 12.52 21.52
N GLU A 114 6.64 13.44 22.47
CA GLU A 114 5.91 13.33 23.74
C GLU A 114 4.39 13.53 23.59
N GLU A 115 3.95 14.22 22.51
CA GLU A 115 2.55 14.47 22.20
C GLU A 115 1.91 13.30 21.40
N GLU A 116 2.73 12.39 20.90
CA GLU A 116 2.28 11.21 20.16
C GLU A 116 1.88 10.05 21.10
N VAL A 117 1.91 10.26 22.43
CA VAL A 117 1.60 9.21 23.41
C VAL A 117 0.19 9.36 23.95
N VAL A 118 -0.62 8.31 23.80
CA VAL A 118 -1.99 8.24 24.30
C VAL A 118 -2.10 7.21 25.41
N VAL A 119 -2.71 7.60 26.53
CA VAL A 119 -3.08 6.68 27.61
C VAL A 119 -4.54 6.28 27.45
N ILE A 120 -4.78 5.03 27.12
CA ILE A 120 -6.12 4.46 27.06
C ILE A 120 -6.47 3.90 28.43
N ARG A 121 -7.63 4.31 28.92
CA ARG A 121 -8.11 3.95 30.25
C ARG A 121 -9.21 2.90 30.17
N ASP A 122 -9.29 2.06 31.18
CA ASP A 122 -10.39 1.13 31.36
C ASP A 122 -11.67 1.83 31.87
N ARG A 123 -12.72 1.05 32.10
CA ARG A 123 -14.00 1.57 32.61
C ARG A 123 -13.92 2.14 34.00
N SER A 124 -12.90 1.81 34.80
CA SER A 124 -12.65 2.37 36.14
C SER A 124 -11.87 3.68 36.07
N GLY A 125 -11.38 4.07 34.89
CA GLY A 125 -10.54 5.24 34.68
C GLY A 125 -9.04 4.98 34.86
N GLU A 126 -8.64 3.75 35.15
CA GLU A 126 -7.23 3.38 35.30
C GLU A 126 -6.55 3.17 33.95
N PRO A 127 -5.25 3.51 33.83
CA PRO A 127 -4.48 3.22 32.64
C PRO A 127 -4.48 1.73 32.34
N ALA A 128 -4.89 1.34 31.12
CA ALA A 128 -5.02 -0.04 30.67
C ALA A 128 -4.13 -0.36 29.45
N LEU A 129 -3.79 0.64 28.65
CA LEU A 129 -2.87 0.55 27.53
C LEU A 129 -2.25 1.93 27.27
N ILE A 130 -0.97 1.96 26.93
CA ILE A 130 -0.28 3.16 26.45
C ILE A 130 0.13 2.93 25.01
N VAL A 131 -0.24 3.87 24.12
CA VAL A 131 0.07 3.78 22.69
C VAL A 131 0.93 4.98 22.30
N GLY A 132 2.15 4.73 21.83
CA GLY A 132 2.93 5.71 21.11
C GLY A 132 2.51 5.65 19.64
N ALA A 133 1.71 6.62 19.22
CA ALA A 133 1.03 6.66 17.94
C ALA A 133 1.87 7.41 16.90
N VAL A 134 3.02 6.84 16.53
CA VAL A 134 3.97 7.41 15.60
C VAL A 134 3.47 7.21 14.16
N PRO A 135 3.21 8.29 13.39
CA PRO A 135 2.85 8.19 11.98
C PRO A 135 4.10 7.97 11.10
N TYR A 136 3.90 7.95 9.78
CA TYR A 136 5.01 8.04 8.84
C TYR A 136 5.78 9.36 9.04
N LEU A 137 7.09 9.23 9.29
CA LEU A 137 7.99 10.36 9.52
C LEU A 137 8.70 10.72 8.20
N ARG A 138 8.48 11.93 7.72
CA ARG A 138 9.16 12.48 6.54
C ARG A 138 10.56 12.96 6.90
N ASP A 139 11.44 13.09 5.92
CA ASP A 139 12.81 13.60 6.12
C ASP A 139 12.85 14.90 6.93
N GLY A 140 11.92 15.82 6.63
CA GLY A 140 11.82 17.11 7.30
C GLY A 140 11.32 17.04 8.77
N ASP A 141 10.66 15.95 9.15
CA ASP A 141 10.22 15.70 10.52
C ASP A 141 11.40 15.20 11.39
N LEU A 142 12.39 14.56 10.74
CA LEU A 142 13.51 13.91 11.40
C LEU A 142 14.72 14.82 11.57
N VAL A 143 15.06 15.60 10.55
CA VAL A 143 16.27 16.41 10.52
C VAL A 143 16.13 17.63 9.61
N THR A 144 16.85 18.71 9.93
CA THR A 144 17.09 19.80 8.99
C THR A 144 18.29 19.43 8.11
N LEU A 145 18.04 19.26 6.81
CA LEU A 145 19.05 18.91 5.82
C LEU A 145 19.69 20.16 5.22
N ALA A 146 21.01 20.15 5.02
CA ALA A 146 21.74 21.19 4.32
C ALA A 146 21.72 20.94 2.80
N PHE A 147 21.70 22.03 2.01
CA PHE A 147 21.82 21.92 0.56
C PHE A 147 23.19 21.38 0.16
N GLY A 148 23.24 20.38 -0.72
CA GLY A 148 24.51 19.77 -1.20
C GLY A 148 25.12 18.74 -0.28
N GLU A 149 24.41 18.26 0.73
CA GLU A 149 24.88 17.20 1.61
C GLU A 149 25.01 15.86 0.89
N GLU A 150 26.10 15.12 1.15
CA GLU A 150 26.34 13.79 0.57
C GLU A 150 25.27 12.78 1.00
N SER A 151 24.85 11.90 0.08
CA SER A 151 23.76 10.92 0.30
C SER A 151 23.99 10.06 1.55
N ALA A 152 25.19 9.55 1.76
CA ALA A 152 25.52 8.71 2.92
C ALA A 152 25.44 9.48 4.26
N ALA A 153 25.86 10.76 4.28
CA ALA A 153 25.75 11.60 5.47
C ALA A 153 24.29 11.92 5.78
N ARG A 154 23.49 12.19 4.75
CA ARG A 154 22.05 12.41 4.86
C ARG A 154 21.34 11.18 5.44
N GLU A 155 21.58 9.99 4.87
CA GLU A 155 20.98 8.73 5.35
C GLU A 155 21.29 8.49 6.83
N LYS A 156 22.56 8.65 7.23
CA LYS A 156 22.98 8.52 8.64
C LYS A 156 22.25 9.48 9.58
N LYS A 157 22.02 10.73 9.14
CA LYS A 157 21.26 11.71 9.94
C LYS A 157 19.79 11.32 10.06
N LEU A 158 19.19 10.85 8.97
CA LEU A 158 17.79 10.40 8.97
C LEU A 158 17.59 9.20 9.91
N VAL A 159 18.49 8.21 9.84
CA VAL A 159 18.46 7.05 10.76
C VAL A 159 18.59 7.50 12.22
N ALA A 160 19.53 8.41 12.52
CA ALA A 160 19.70 8.95 13.88
C ALA A 160 18.50 9.76 14.34
N GLY A 161 17.88 10.54 13.44
CA GLY A 161 16.64 11.29 13.69
C GLY A 161 15.49 10.34 14.05
N LEU A 162 15.25 9.31 13.22
CA LEU A 162 14.23 8.29 13.46
C LEU A 162 14.43 7.59 14.80
N GLN A 163 15.66 7.15 15.09
CA GLN A 163 16.01 6.52 16.37
C GLN A 163 15.74 7.46 17.57
N THR A 164 16.09 8.74 17.42
CA THR A 164 15.88 9.74 18.47
C THR A 164 14.38 9.95 18.71
N HIS A 165 13.59 10.05 17.66
CA HIS A 165 12.13 10.20 17.76
C HIS A 165 11.51 9.02 18.53
N TYR A 166 11.78 7.78 18.11
CA TYR A 166 11.26 6.59 18.77
C TYR A 166 11.71 6.45 20.23
N ARG A 167 12.96 6.83 20.55
CA ARG A 167 13.45 6.86 21.93
C ARG A 167 12.69 7.86 22.80
N ARG A 168 12.38 9.04 22.28
CA ARG A 168 11.60 10.06 23.02
C ARG A 168 10.17 9.58 23.26
N VAL A 169 9.50 9.03 22.24
CA VAL A 169 8.15 8.43 22.38
C VAL A 169 8.16 7.31 23.41
N ALA A 170 9.10 6.39 23.34
CA ALA A 170 9.22 5.28 24.27
C ALA A 170 9.50 5.76 25.70
N ALA A 171 10.38 6.75 25.87
CA ALA A 171 10.67 7.34 27.19
C ALA A 171 9.44 8.00 27.80
N LYS A 172 8.63 8.71 27.00
CA LYS A 172 7.36 9.30 27.45
C LYS A 172 6.34 8.24 27.83
N ALA A 173 6.24 7.16 27.05
CA ALA A 173 5.35 6.04 27.37
C ALA A 173 5.76 5.37 28.71
N GLU A 174 7.06 5.18 28.95
CA GLU A 174 7.58 4.66 30.22
C GLU A 174 7.29 5.60 31.41
N GLU A 175 7.48 6.90 31.23
CA GLU A 175 7.11 7.90 32.22
C GLU A 175 5.64 7.76 32.61
N LEU A 176 4.74 7.67 31.63
CA LEU A 176 3.30 7.53 31.86
C LEU A 176 2.92 6.17 32.42
N ARG A 177 3.64 5.11 32.13
CA ARG A 177 3.50 3.78 32.73
C ARG A 177 3.77 3.83 34.24
N ALA A 178 4.74 4.62 34.67
CA ALA A 178 5.09 4.84 36.06
C ALA A 178 5.25 3.53 36.86
N GLY A 179 5.93 2.53 36.30
CA GLY A 179 6.18 1.22 36.91
C GLY A 179 4.99 0.26 37.00
N ARG A 180 3.83 0.63 36.45
CA ARG A 180 2.64 -0.25 36.43
C ARG A 180 2.78 -1.37 35.43
N ALA A 181 2.04 -2.47 35.60
CA ALA A 181 1.98 -3.58 34.64
C ALA A 181 1.05 -3.26 33.46
N VAL A 182 1.12 -2.03 32.92
CA VAL A 182 0.34 -1.56 31.77
C VAL A 182 1.16 -1.78 30.50
N PRO A 183 0.64 -2.44 29.45
CA PRO A 183 1.36 -2.66 28.22
C PRO A 183 1.59 -1.35 27.45
N VAL A 184 2.72 -1.28 26.75
CA VAL A 184 3.08 -0.20 25.82
C VAL A 184 3.15 -0.73 24.41
N VAL A 185 2.42 -0.11 23.49
CA VAL A 185 2.45 -0.39 22.05
C VAL A 185 2.97 0.83 21.31
N LEU A 186 3.94 0.66 20.44
CA LEU A 186 4.33 1.71 19.49
C LEU A 186 3.86 1.36 18.08
N THR A 187 3.35 2.35 17.38
CA THR A 187 3.08 2.22 15.95
C THR A 187 4.29 2.68 15.13
N GLY A 188 4.30 2.33 13.86
CA GLY A 188 5.28 2.81 12.90
C GLY A 188 4.87 2.51 11.47
N HIS A 189 5.35 3.37 10.55
CA HIS A 189 5.09 3.19 9.13
C HIS A 189 6.39 3.44 8.36
N PHE A 190 7.25 2.41 8.28
CA PHE A 190 8.58 2.45 7.67
C PHE A 190 9.10 1.04 7.39
N PHE A 191 10.17 0.93 6.61
CA PHE A 191 10.78 -0.35 6.26
C PHE A 191 11.85 -0.77 7.29
N LEU A 192 11.70 -1.96 7.88
CA LEU A 192 12.72 -2.58 8.73
C LEU A 192 13.58 -3.57 7.93
N THR A 193 14.89 -3.54 8.18
CA THR A 193 15.83 -4.54 7.64
C THR A 193 15.37 -5.95 8.05
N GLY A 194 15.30 -6.85 7.07
CA GLY A 194 14.78 -8.22 7.25
C GLY A 194 13.29 -8.36 6.92
N GLY A 195 12.57 -7.25 6.69
CA GLY A 195 11.24 -7.27 6.10
C GLY A 195 11.28 -7.72 4.63
N ARG A 196 10.18 -8.33 4.17
CA ARG A 196 10.01 -8.78 2.77
C ARG A 196 8.93 -7.97 2.12
N PHE A 197 9.16 -7.56 0.89
CA PHE A 197 8.16 -6.88 0.05
C PHE A 197 7.80 -7.74 -1.16
N VAL A 198 6.64 -7.48 -1.74
CA VAL A 198 6.19 -8.12 -2.98
C VAL A 198 6.43 -7.14 -4.13
N PRO A 199 7.23 -7.49 -5.14
CA PRO A 199 7.42 -6.62 -6.30
C PRO A 199 6.07 -6.28 -6.97
N ASN A 200 5.87 -5.02 -7.33
CA ASN A 200 4.67 -4.48 -8.00
C ASN A 200 3.37 -4.49 -7.15
N ASP A 201 3.47 -4.52 -5.83
CA ASP A 201 2.32 -4.42 -4.94
C ASP A 201 1.83 -2.98 -4.68
N GLY A 202 2.35 -2.01 -5.43
CA GLY A 202 2.04 -0.59 -5.28
C GLY A 202 2.91 0.14 -4.26
N MET A 203 3.75 -0.57 -3.54
CA MET A 203 4.77 0.04 -2.68
C MET A 203 5.71 0.88 -3.55
N ARG A 204 5.80 2.16 -3.26
CA ARG A 204 6.79 3.02 -3.91
C ARG A 204 8.16 2.65 -3.37
N GLU A 205 9.03 2.08 -4.23
CA GLU A 205 10.45 2.00 -3.90
C GLU A 205 10.92 3.40 -3.50
N TYR A 206 11.45 3.50 -2.30
CA TYR A 206 11.77 4.78 -1.69
C TYR A 206 12.93 5.43 -2.43
N ILE A 207 12.65 6.47 -3.19
CA ILE A 207 13.67 7.35 -3.76
C ILE A 207 13.83 8.54 -2.80
N GLY A 208 14.80 8.46 -1.88
CA GLY A 208 15.28 9.62 -1.12
C GLY A 208 14.86 9.72 0.34
N GLY A 209 14.88 8.66 1.13
CA GLY A 209 14.69 8.70 2.58
C GLY A 209 15.51 7.64 3.31
N VAL A 210 15.16 7.34 4.56
CA VAL A 210 15.77 6.24 5.27
C VAL A 210 15.44 4.95 4.52
N GLY A 211 16.44 4.28 3.95
CA GLY A 211 16.27 2.96 3.35
C GLY A 211 15.68 1.98 4.36
N ALA A 212 16.28 0.83 4.56
CA ALA A 212 15.86 -0.07 5.63
C ALA A 212 16.41 0.38 6.99
N PHE A 213 15.54 0.54 7.99
CA PHE A 213 15.93 0.83 9.36
C PHE A 213 16.23 -0.48 10.10
N ASP A 214 17.35 -0.55 10.82
CA ASP A 214 17.71 -1.77 11.54
C ASP A 214 16.86 -1.95 12.78
N VAL A 215 16.32 -3.16 12.97
CA VAL A 215 15.46 -3.49 14.11
C VAL A 215 16.14 -3.26 15.46
N SER A 216 17.47 -3.41 15.54
CA SER A 216 18.25 -3.18 16.76
C SER A 216 18.29 -1.71 17.23
N LEU A 217 17.87 -0.78 16.36
CA LEU A 217 17.79 0.63 16.68
C LEU A 217 16.45 1.02 17.35
N LEU A 218 15.47 0.14 17.32
CA LEU A 218 14.21 0.35 18.03
C LEU A 218 14.42 0.22 19.55
N PRO A 219 13.73 1.03 20.37
CA PRO A 219 13.71 0.85 21.82
C PRO A 219 13.19 -0.54 22.25
N ASP A 220 13.80 -1.14 23.28
CA ASP A 220 13.38 -2.45 23.82
C ASP A 220 12.25 -2.34 24.86
N THR A 221 11.87 -1.13 25.27
CA THR A 221 10.88 -0.90 26.34
C THR A 221 9.43 -1.15 25.95
N PRO A 222 8.99 -0.94 24.70
CA PRO A 222 7.64 -1.30 24.26
C PRO A 222 7.42 -2.81 24.27
N ASP A 223 6.20 -3.20 24.59
CA ASP A 223 5.80 -4.61 24.67
C ASP A 223 5.34 -5.15 23.30
N TYR A 224 4.96 -4.24 22.37
CA TYR A 224 4.56 -4.60 21.01
C TYR A 224 4.79 -3.44 20.03
N TYR A 225 5.23 -3.75 18.81
CA TYR A 225 5.32 -2.82 17.68
C TYR A 225 4.27 -3.16 16.63
N ALA A 226 3.32 -2.25 16.44
CA ALA A 226 2.28 -2.34 15.42
C ALA A 226 2.71 -1.56 14.17
N LEU A 227 3.25 -2.27 13.16
CA LEU A 227 3.84 -1.66 11.98
C LEU A 227 2.95 -1.77 10.74
N GLY A 228 2.97 -0.74 9.91
CA GLY A 228 2.48 -0.69 8.54
C GLY A 228 3.60 -0.42 7.55
N HIS A 229 3.25 -0.20 6.27
CA HIS A 229 4.12 0.04 5.13
C HIS A 229 4.42 -1.22 4.30
N LEU A 230 4.66 -2.37 4.90
CA LEU A 230 4.84 -3.61 4.18
C LEU A 230 3.51 -4.34 4.03
N HIS A 231 3.03 -4.49 2.78
CA HIS A 231 1.71 -5.07 2.49
C HIS A 231 1.61 -6.57 2.80
N GLN A 232 2.74 -7.25 3.05
CA GLN A 232 2.75 -8.67 3.39
C GLN A 232 2.79 -8.86 4.91
N PRO A 233 1.84 -9.61 5.51
CA PRO A 233 1.84 -9.90 6.94
C PRO A 233 3.12 -10.64 7.34
N GLN A 234 3.87 -10.11 8.29
CA GLN A 234 5.13 -10.71 8.71
C GLN A 234 5.60 -10.20 10.07
N LYS A 235 6.47 -10.96 10.73
CA LYS A 235 7.25 -10.52 11.88
C LYS A 235 8.67 -10.18 11.44
N VAL A 236 9.32 -9.29 12.18
CA VAL A 236 10.73 -8.95 12.01
C VAL A 236 11.47 -9.19 13.31
N GLY A 237 12.45 -10.08 13.28
CA GLY A 237 13.19 -10.49 14.47
C GLY A 237 12.33 -11.27 15.47
N THR A 238 11.53 -10.61 16.28
CA THR A 238 10.72 -11.20 17.34
C THR A 238 9.23 -11.29 17.00
N GLU A 239 8.44 -12.02 17.81
CA GLU A 239 6.97 -12.10 17.65
C GLU A 239 6.27 -10.77 17.95
N HIS A 240 6.95 -9.85 18.63
CA HIS A 240 6.37 -8.59 19.11
C HIS A 240 6.55 -7.42 18.14
N ILE A 241 7.30 -7.61 17.05
CA ILE A 241 7.52 -6.59 16.01
C ILE A 241 6.88 -7.11 14.72
N ARG A 242 5.72 -6.54 14.34
CA ARG A 242 4.92 -7.09 13.27
C ARG A 242 4.38 -6.04 12.31
N TYR A 243 4.41 -6.41 11.04
CA TYR A 243 3.58 -5.83 10.00
C TYR A 243 2.29 -6.64 9.90
N SER A 244 1.13 -5.98 10.03
CA SER A 244 -0.16 -6.63 9.78
C SER A 244 -0.36 -6.91 8.30
N GLY A 245 0.22 -6.08 7.46
CA GLY A 245 0.05 -6.08 6.01
C GLY A 245 -1.26 -5.47 5.55
N SER A 246 -1.40 -5.26 4.25
CA SER A 246 -2.65 -4.82 3.64
C SER A 246 -3.73 -5.91 3.79
N PRO A 247 -4.95 -5.57 4.23
CA PRO A 247 -6.04 -6.53 4.38
C PRO A 247 -6.60 -7.03 3.04
N LEU A 248 -6.39 -6.28 1.95
CA LEU A 248 -6.81 -6.66 0.61
C LEU A 248 -5.58 -6.89 -0.28
N LYS A 249 -5.72 -7.75 -1.28
CA LYS A 249 -4.65 -7.95 -2.27
C LYS A 249 -4.40 -6.68 -3.05
N MET A 250 -3.14 -6.28 -3.18
CA MET A 250 -2.74 -5.07 -3.90
C MET A 250 -2.33 -5.36 -5.35
N CYS A 251 -1.91 -6.59 -5.66
CA CYS A 251 -1.54 -7.01 -7.00
C CYS A 251 -1.79 -8.51 -7.21
N PHE A 252 -1.68 -8.98 -8.46
CA PHE A 252 -1.79 -10.40 -8.78
C PHE A 252 -0.66 -11.27 -8.19
N SER A 253 0.48 -10.66 -7.84
CA SER A 253 1.62 -11.36 -7.20
C SER A 253 1.39 -11.63 -5.72
N ASP A 254 0.36 -11.04 -5.13
CA ASP A 254 -0.03 -11.16 -3.73
C ASP A 254 -0.71 -12.51 -3.46
N ILE A 255 0.08 -13.55 -3.33
CA ILE A 255 -0.41 -14.92 -3.09
C ILE A 255 -0.58 -15.28 -1.62
N ALA A 256 0.11 -14.55 -0.71
CA ALA A 256 0.04 -14.81 0.72
C ALA A 256 -1.36 -14.46 1.28
N PRO A 257 -1.84 -15.22 2.28
CA PRO A 257 -3.07 -14.86 2.98
C PRO A 257 -2.99 -13.46 3.59
N ARG A 258 -4.07 -12.71 3.49
CA ARG A 258 -4.20 -11.42 4.17
C ARG A 258 -4.57 -11.65 5.63
N MET A 259 -4.00 -10.84 6.54
CA MET A 259 -4.16 -11.03 7.98
C MET A 259 -4.42 -9.70 8.67
N VAL A 260 -5.05 -9.76 9.84
CA VAL A 260 -4.95 -8.76 10.89
C VAL A 260 -4.41 -9.42 12.14
N CYS A 261 -3.84 -8.65 13.07
CA CYS A 261 -3.22 -9.19 14.28
C CYS A 261 -4.07 -8.86 15.52
N GLU A 262 -4.66 -9.88 16.16
CA GLU A 262 -5.17 -9.76 17.54
C GLU A 262 -3.99 -9.89 18.49
N VAL A 263 -3.82 -8.94 19.41
CA VAL A 263 -2.81 -8.99 20.45
C VAL A 263 -3.50 -8.92 21.81
N ALA A 264 -3.44 -10.02 22.56
CA ALA A 264 -3.98 -10.11 23.92
C ALA A 264 -2.85 -9.92 24.92
N PHE A 265 -3.00 -8.97 25.85
CA PHE A 265 -2.00 -8.71 26.87
C PHE A 265 -2.40 -9.36 28.21
N ASP A 266 -1.47 -10.12 28.78
CA ASP A 266 -1.45 -10.51 30.20
C ASP A 266 -0.37 -9.70 30.91
N GLY A 267 -0.82 -8.68 31.68
CA GLY A 267 0.09 -7.63 32.13
C GLY A 267 0.77 -6.96 30.94
N ARG A 268 2.08 -7.12 30.82
CA ARG A 268 2.91 -6.59 29.72
C ARG A 268 3.19 -7.63 28.61
N THR A 269 2.84 -8.89 28.82
CA THR A 269 3.19 -9.96 27.89
C THR A 269 2.16 -10.05 26.76
N PRO A 270 2.55 -9.79 25.48
CA PRO A 270 1.65 -9.92 24.36
C PRO A 270 1.55 -11.38 23.88
N ALA A 271 0.34 -11.83 23.62
CA ALA A 271 0.05 -13.05 22.87
C ALA A 271 -0.58 -12.65 21.52
N VAL A 272 0.13 -12.94 20.43
CA VAL A 272 -0.29 -12.53 19.08
C VAL A 272 -0.99 -13.67 18.36
N THR A 273 -2.20 -13.40 17.86
CA THR A 273 -2.96 -14.30 17.00
C THR A 273 -3.22 -13.63 15.65
N GLN A 274 -2.81 -14.27 14.57
CA GLN A 274 -3.13 -13.79 13.22
C GLN A 274 -4.52 -14.27 12.82
N ILE A 275 -5.39 -13.35 12.41
CA ILE A 275 -6.74 -13.63 11.96
C ILE A 275 -6.75 -13.47 10.44
N PRO A 276 -7.08 -14.52 9.67
CA PRO A 276 -7.15 -14.41 8.23
C PRO A 276 -8.32 -13.52 7.80
N VAL A 277 -8.02 -12.59 6.90
CA VAL A 277 -9.03 -11.76 6.23
C VAL A 277 -9.61 -12.56 5.08
N PRO A 278 -10.95 -12.69 4.98
CA PRO A 278 -11.58 -13.34 3.83
C PRO A 278 -11.22 -12.66 2.51
N GLN A 279 -11.24 -13.41 1.44
CA GLN A 279 -11.12 -12.85 0.11
C GLN A 279 -12.51 -12.39 -0.37
N PHE A 280 -12.68 -11.08 -0.53
CA PHE A 280 -13.96 -10.46 -0.92
C PHE A 280 -14.13 -10.33 -2.43
N ALA A 281 -13.03 -10.35 -3.20
CA ALA A 281 -13.02 -10.40 -4.66
C ALA A 281 -12.29 -11.64 -5.15
N ASP A 282 -12.79 -12.25 -6.24
CA ASP A 282 -12.12 -13.39 -6.88
C ASP A 282 -10.99 -12.87 -7.78
N ILE A 283 -9.76 -12.87 -7.24
CA ILE A 283 -8.54 -12.41 -7.92
C ILE A 283 -7.67 -13.63 -8.20
N ARG A 284 -7.45 -13.92 -9.49
CA ARG A 284 -6.72 -15.10 -9.95
C ARG A 284 -5.51 -14.73 -10.80
N ARG A 285 -4.45 -15.48 -10.63
CA ARG A 285 -3.28 -15.46 -11.50
C ARG A 285 -3.11 -16.84 -12.08
N LEU A 286 -3.27 -16.95 -13.40
CA LEU A 286 -3.12 -18.19 -14.13
C LEU A 286 -1.81 -18.16 -14.91
N ARG A 287 -1.08 -19.26 -14.85
CA ARG A 287 0.16 -19.45 -15.61
C ARG A 287 0.27 -20.89 -16.12
N GLY A 288 0.64 -21.04 -17.38
CA GLY A 288 0.88 -22.35 -17.97
C GLY A 288 0.87 -22.34 -19.49
N SER A 289 0.88 -23.54 -20.11
CA SER A 289 0.62 -23.70 -21.53
C SER A 289 -0.83 -23.39 -21.86
N TRP A 290 -1.13 -23.04 -23.10
CA TRP A 290 -2.50 -22.78 -23.53
C TRP A 290 -3.44 -23.95 -23.24
N GLU A 291 -2.99 -25.17 -23.51
CA GLU A 291 -3.76 -26.39 -23.24
C GLU A 291 -4.19 -26.50 -21.78
N SER A 292 -3.33 -26.06 -20.83
CA SER A 292 -3.65 -26.07 -19.40
C SER A 292 -4.50 -24.88 -18.96
N LEU A 293 -4.38 -23.72 -19.65
CA LEU A 293 -5.11 -22.50 -19.31
C LEU A 293 -6.54 -22.50 -19.86
N GLU A 294 -6.76 -23.00 -21.06
CA GLU A 294 -8.03 -22.92 -21.79
C GLU A 294 -9.24 -23.42 -20.96
N PRO A 295 -9.20 -24.61 -20.31
CA PRO A 295 -10.35 -25.09 -19.54
C PRO A 295 -10.71 -24.22 -18.33
N GLU A 296 -9.72 -23.57 -17.73
CA GLU A 296 -9.97 -22.65 -16.59
C GLU A 296 -10.48 -21.29 -17.10
N LEU A 297 -9.96 -20.83 -18.24
CA LEU A 297 -10.40 -19.58 -18.88
C LEU A 297 -11.85 -19.70 -19.39
N GLU A 298 -12.26 -20.88 -19.90
CA GLU A 298 -13.65 -21.15 -20.26
C GLU A 298 -14.58 -21.02 -19.05
N ARG A 299 -14.20 -21.63 -17.92
CA ARG A 299 -14.95 -21.53 -16.65
C ARG A 299 -15.05 -20.07 -16.17
N ILE A 300 -13.98 -19.29 -16.32
CA ILE A 300 -13.97 -17.87 -15.98
C ILE A 300 -14.89 -17.09 -16.93
N ALA A 301 -14.84 -17.34 -18.22
CA ALA A 301 -15.69 -16.69 -19.22
C ALA A 301 -17.19 -16.97 -18.99
N GLU A 302 -17.52 -18.17 -18.52
CA GLU A 302 -18.89 -18.61 -18.23
C GLU A 302 -19.42 -18.16 -16.85
N SER A 303 -18.53 -17.66 -15.98
CA SER A 303 -18.91 -17.29 -14.63
C SER A 303 -19.80 -16.04 -14.60
N ASP A 304 -20.91 -16.12 -13.86
CA ASP A 304 -21.74 -14.96 -13.53
C ASP A 304 -21.12 -14.04 -12.48
N ARG A 305 -20.10 -14.54 -11.73
CA ARG A 305 -19.37 -13.73 -10.76
C ARG A 305 -18.25 -12.94 -11.47
N GLU A 306 -17.95 -11.76 -10.97
CA GLU A 306 -16.79 -11.01 -11.44
C GLU A 306 -15.51 -11.69 -10.95
N ILE A 307 -14.61 -12.01 -11.91
CA ILE A 307 -13.30 -12.60 -11.64
C ILE A 307 -12.23 -11.70 -12.26
N LEU A 308 -11.36 -11.16 -11.42
CA LEU A 308 -10.22 -10.37 -11.86
C LEU A 308 -9.05 -11.31 -12.15
N CYS A 309 -8.62 -11.40 -13.40
CA CYS A 309 -7.64 -12.40 -13.82
C CYS A 309 -6.40 -11.79 -14.49
N GLU A 310 -5.23 -12.33 -14.14
CA GLU A 310 -3.98 -12.22 -14.90
C GLU A 310 -3.68 -13.56 -15.56
N VAL A 311 -3.36 -13.55 -16.85
CA VAL A 311 -2.99 -14.73 -17.64
C VAL A 311 -1.56 -14.60 -18.12
N ILE A 312 -0.74 -15.63 -17.87
CA ILE A 312 0.65 -15.73 -18.31
C ILE A 312 0.78 -17.03 -19.10
N ALA A 313 0.83 -16.93 -20.44
CA ALA A 313 1.03 -18.09 -21.31
C ALA A 313 2.52 -18.41 -21.46
N ASP A 314 2.89 -19.68 -21.29
CA ASP A 314 4.27 -20.15 -21.38
C ASP A 314 4.66 -20.62 -22.80
N ASP A 315 3.69 -20.86 -23.67
CA ASP A 315 3.86 -21.43 -25.02
C ASP A 315 3.31 -20.58 -26.16
N LEU A 316 2.62 -19.49 -25.87
CA LEU A 316 2.02 -18.58 -26.84
C LEU A 316 2.44 -17.13 -26.60
N ALA A 317 2.63 -16.37 -27.67
CA ALA A 317 2.99 -14.97 -27.60
C ALA A 317 2.33 -14.13 -28.72
N GLY A 318 2.33 -12.81 -28.53
CA GLY A 318 1.87 -11.84 -29.52
C GLY A 318 0.42 -12.04 -29.96
N ALA A 319 0.17 -11.86 -31.26
CA ALA A 319 -1.17 -11.94 -31.85
C ALA A 319 -1.83 -13.32 -31.66
N GLY A 320 -1.05 -14.39 -31.60
CA GLY A 320 -1.59 -15.75 -31.40
C GLY A 320 -2.28 -15.92 -30.05
N LEU A 321 -1.69 -15.37 -29.00
CA LEU A 321 -2.29 -15.39 -27.65
C LEU A 321 -3.54 -14.50 -27.60
N VAL A 322 -3.45 -13.27 -28.11
CA VAL A 322 -4.58 -12.32 -28.12
C VAL A 322 -5.77 -12.89 -28.88
N ASN A 323 -5.54 -13.42 -30.11
CA ASN A 323 -6.61 -13.98 -30.94
C ASN A 323 -7.33 -15.17 -30.26
N ARG A 324 -6.60 -16.02 -29.55
CA ARG A 324 -7.21 -17.13 -28.79
C ARG A 324 -8.01 -16.63 -27.61
N MET A 325 -7.50 -15.63 -26.87
CA MET A 325 -8.24 -14.99 -25.79
C MET A 325 -9.53 -14.35 -26.30
N ASP A 326 -9.46 -13.57 -27.39
CA ASP A 326 -10.62 -12.90 -27.97
C ASP A 326 -11.68 -13.91 -28.46
N ALA A 327 -11.26 -14.99 -29.08
CA ALA A 327 -12.17 -16.06 -29.52
C ALA A 327 -12.89 -16.73 -28.33
N LEU A 328 -12.16 -17.01 -27.25
CA LEU A 328 -12.71 -17.65 -26.05
C LEU A 328 -13.69 -16.74 -25.29
N PHE A 329 -13.39 -15.44 -25.19
CA PHE A 329 -14.21 -14.46 -24.49
C PHE A 329 -15.22 -13.74 -25.39
N GLN A 330 -15.35 -14.12 -26.67
CA GLN A 330 -16.27 -13.49 -27.60
C GLN A 330 -17.72 -13.44 -27.06
N GLY A 331 -18.25 -12.23 -26.92
CA GLY A 331 -19.57 -12.00 -26.31
C GLY A 331 -19.65 -12.11 -24.79
N ARG A 332 -18.54 -12.37 -24.10
CA ARG A 332 -18.46 -12.59 -22.63
C ARG A 332 -17.40 -11.71 -21.98
N MET A 333 -17.35 -10.43 -22.33
CA MET A 333 -16.26 -9.50 -21.93
C MET A 333 -16.20 -9.16 -20.44
N LYS A 334 -17.20 -9.56 -19.63
CA LYS A 334 -17.25 -9.23 -18.19
C LYS A 334 -15.99 -9.68 -17.45
N ASN A 335 -15.54 -10.90 -17.70
CA ASN A 335 -14.40 -11.53 -17.03
C ASN A 335 -13.16 -11.62 -17.94
N TYR A 336 -13.10 -10.81 -19.00
CA TYR A 336 -11.89 -10.75 -19.83
C TYR A 336 -10.68 -10.40 -18.95
N PRO A 337 -9.57 -11.15 -19.02
CA PRO A 337 -8.42 -10.92 -18.16
C PRO A 337 -7.91 -9.48 -18.22
N LEU A 338 -7.58 -8.91 -17.06
CA LEU A 338 -7.06 -7.55 -16.95
C LEU A 338 -5.63 -7.45 -17.50
N ILE A 339 -4.88 -8.53 -17.39
CA ILE A 339 -3.53 -8.67 -17.93
C ILE A 339 -3.42 -9.98 -18.69
N VAL A 340 -2.96 -9.88 -19.93
CA VAL A 340 -2.61 -11.04 -20.77
C VAL A 340 -1.18 -10.84 -21.25
N ARG A 341 -0.29 -11.75 -20.89
CA ARG A 341 1.12 -11.69 -21.27
C ARG A 341 1.70 -13.07 -21.53
N SER A 342 2.83 -13.10 -22.25
CA SER A 342 3.63 -14.30 -22.47
C SER A 342 4.85 -14.30 -21.55
N SER A 343 5.23 -15.48 -21.06
CA SER A 343 6.53 -15.69 -20.41
C SER A 343 7.65 -15.98 -21.42
N LEU A 344 7.30 -16.26 -22.69
CA LEU A 344 8.30 -16.44 -23.73
C LEU A 344 9.11 -15.14 -23.89
N PRO A 345 10.44 -15.22 -24.01
CA PRO A 345 11.23 -14.05 -24.30
C PRO A 345 10.66 -13.42 -25.58
N ALA A 346 10.36 -12.11 -25.50
CA ALA A 346 9.99 -11.39 -26.69
C ALA A 346 11.06 -11.70 -27.73
N VAL A 347 10.66 -12.25 -28.89
CA VAL A 347 11.56 -12.40 -30.01
C VAL A 347 12.09 -10.99 -30.27
N ARG A 348 13.34 -10.75 -29.84
CA ARG A 348 14.01 -9.49 -30.14
C ARG A 348 14.11 -9.44 -31.66
N ARG A 349 13.18 -8.77 -32.31
CA ARG A 349 13.45 -8.28 -33.65
C ARG A 349 14.69 -7.42 -33.49
N SER A 350 15.77 -7.91 -34.05
CA SER A 350 17.11 -7.35 -33.94
C SER A 350 17.10 -5.88 -34.37
N GLU A 351 17.22 -5.05 -33.39
CA GLU A 351 17.86 -3.74 -33.35
C GLU A 351 17.49 -3.14 -31.98
N SER A 352 18.29 -3.47 -30.97
CA SER A 352 18.22 -2.79 -29.66
C SER A 352 18.81 -1.40 -29.84
N PHE A 353 17.98 -0.40 -29.98
CA PHE A 353 18.42 0.98 -29.82
C PHE A 353 18.66 1.23 -28.35
N THR A 354 19.89 1.47 -27.96
CA THR A 354 20.21 1.96 -26.62
C THR A 354 19.75 3.41 -26.50
N PRO A 355 19.43 3.92 -25.28
CA PRO A 355 19.07 5.33 -25.10
C PRO A 355 20.10 6.29 -25.68
N GLU A 356 21.40 5.93 -25.62
CA GLU A 356 22.50 6.71 -26.19
C GLU A 356 22.39 6.81 -27.71
N ARG A 357 22.08 5.71 -28.39
CA ARG A 357 21.93 5.67 -29.85
C ARG A 357 20.70 6.43 -30.35
N VAL A 358 19.62 6.41 -29.57
CA VAL A 358 18.40 7.22 -29.88
C VAL A 358 18.69 8.71 -29.71
N ALA A 359 19.49 9.09 -28.72
CA ALA A 359 19.90 10.47 -28.49
C ALA A 359 20.80 11.06 -29.61
N GLU A 360 21.49 10.20 -30.35
CA GLU A 360 22.34 10.59 -31.49
C GLU A 360 21.56 10.65 -32.84
N MET A 361 20.33 10.12 -32.88
CA MET A 361 19.49 10.12 -34.07
C MET A 361 18.77 11.47 -34.29
N LYS A 362 18.56 11.83 -35.53
CA LYS A 362 17.69 12.96 -35.86
C LYS A 362 16.24 12.62 -35.54
N GLU A 363 15.46 13.59 -35.14
CA GLU A 363 14.03 13.43 -34.78
C GLU A 363 13.23 12.75 -35.90
N SER A 364 13.53 13.08 -37.18
CA SER A 364 12.92 12.46 -38.36
C SER A 364 13.28 10.97 -38.51
N GLU A 365 14.50 10.57 -38.12
CA GLU A 365 14.93 9.18 -38.14
C GLU A 365 14.23 8.36 -37.05
N VAL A 366 14.03 8.96 -35.87
CA VAL A 366 13.26 8.35 -34.79
C VAL A 366 11.80 8.17 -35.18
N PHE A 367 11.20 9.15 -35.88
CA PHE A 367 9.84 9.06 -36.38
C PHE A 367 9.66 7.94 -37.45
N GLU A 368 10.54 7.85 -38.43
CA GLU A 368 10.53 6.77 -39.42
C GLU A 368 10.68 5.38 -38.78
N LEU A 369 11.52 5.31 -37.74
CA LEU A 369 11.71 4.10 -36.95
C LEU A 369 10.45 3.68 -36.19
N LEU A 370 9.72 4.64 -35.66
CA LEU A 370 8.43 4.41 -34.98
C LEU A 370 7.36 3.91 -35.97
N LEU A 371 7.26 4.49 -37.17
CA LEU A 371 6.35 4.03 -38.21
C LEU A 371 6.63 2.58 -38.58
N LYS A 372 7.92 2.27 -38.79
CA LYS A 372 8.39 0.91 -39.11
C LYS A 372 8.12 -0.10 -37.99
N ARG A 373 8.36 0.32 -36.74
CA ARG A 373 8.14 -0.52 -35.55
C ARG A 373 6.66 -0.80 -35.30
N ARG A 374 5.79 0.15 -35.63
CA ARG A 374 4.33 0.04 -35.50
C ARG A 374 3.69 -0.69 -36.67
N GLU A 375 4.48 -1.09 -37.68
CA GLU A 375 4.00 -1.76 -38.93
C GLU A 375 2.85 -0.97 -39.58
N VAL A 376 3.00 0.38 -39.60
CA VAL A 376 1.98 1.27 -40.16
C VAL A 376 1.89 1.02 -41.66
N PRO A 377 0.71 0.79 -42.27
CA PRO A 377 0.53 0.64 -43.70
C PRO A 377 1.10 1.84 -44.44
N GLU A 378 1.68 1.62 -45.65
CA GLU A 378 2.37 2.70 -46.37
C GLU A 378 1.45 3.86 -46.78
N GLU A 379 0.15 3.59 -46.98
CA GLU A 379 -0.86 4.63 -47.22
C GLU A 379 -0.99 5.58 -46.03
N ASP A 380 -1.12 5.02 -44.82
CA ASP A 380 -1.22 5.79 -43.58
C ASP A 380 0.12 6.44 -43.20
N ALA A 381 1.24 5.76 -43.48
CA ALA A 381 2.58 6.27 -43.23
C ALA A 381 2.89 7.53 -44.03
N ALA A 382 2.40 7.62 -45.26
CA ALA A 382 2.56 8.79 -46.11
C ALA A 382 1.86 10.02 -45.52
N GLU A 383 0.63 9.85 -45.03
CA GLU A 383 -0.15 10.91 -44.37
C GLU A 383 0.50 11.36 -43.03
N LEU A 384 0.97 10.39 -42.23
CA LEU A 384 1.65 10.66 -40.96
C LEU A 384 2.99 11.38 -41.16
N ARG A 385 3.75 11.11 -42.23
CA ARG A 385 4.97 11.84 -42.56
C ARG A 385 4.68 13.30 -42.91
N GLU A 386 3.60 13.54 -43.65
CA GLU A 386 3.19 14.91 -44.03
C GLU A 386 2.77 15.69 -42.78
N LEU A 387 1.95 15.08 -41.92
CA LEU A 387 1.51 15.70 -40.65
C LEU A 387 2.69 16.00 -39.73
N TYR A 388 3.63 15.06 -39.61
CA TYR A 388 4.87 15.25 -38.82
C TYR A 388 5.68 16.45 -39.32
N ARG A 389 5.87 16.57 -40.65
CA ARG A 389 6.61 17.67 -41.27
C ARG A 389 5.95 19.01 -41.00
N GLN A 390 4.62 19.10 -41.11
CA GLN A 390 3.86 20.30 -40.84
C GLN A 390 3.97 20.69 -39.36
N THR A 391 3.90 19.73 -38.44
CA THR A 391 4.05 19.95 -37.00
C THR A 391 5.45 20.48 -36.66
N VAL A 392 6.50 19.89 -37.21
CA VAL A 392 7.88 20.35 -36.95
C VAL A 392 8.12 21.75 -37.50
N LEU A 393 7.54 22.11 -38.65
CA LEU A 393 7.61 23.47 -39.21
C LEU A 393 6.90 24.47 -38.27
N ALA A 394 5.69 24.15 -37.83
CA ALA A 394 4.93 25.02 -36.95
C ALA A 394 5.63 25.27 -35.59
N VAL A 395 6.29 24.24 -35.03
CA VAL A 395 7.06 24.38 -33.77
C VAL A 395 8.26 25.28 -33.98
N LYS A 396 9.00 25.12 -35.09
CA LYS A 396 10.17 25.99 -35.39
C LYS A 396 9.79 27.44 -35.62
N GLU A 397 8.68 27.71 -36.30
CA GLU A 397 8.15 29.07 -36.50
C GLU A 397 7.70 29.70 -35.17
N ALA A 398 7.21 28.89 -34.22
CA ALA A 398 6.82 29.37 -32.89
C ALA A 398 8.02 29.63 -31.95
N GLU A 399 9.16 29.01 -32.18
CA GLU A 399 10.40 29.22 -31.42
C GLU A 399 11.20 30.47 -31.94
N GLU A 400 10.95 30.90 -33.18
CA GLU A 400 11.59 32.08 -33.77
C GLU A 400 10.82 33.41 -33.53
N THR A 401 9.64 33.34 -32.86
CA THR A 401 8.78 34.49 -32.54
C THR A 401 8.83 34.78 -31.04
#